data_fea6fe53375f3dfc0ed77e9679afbaaf
#
_entry.id   fea6fe53375f3dfc0ed77e9679afbaaf
#
_cell.length_a   1.000
_cell.length_b   1.000
_cell.length_c   1.000
_cell.angle_alpha   90.00
_cell.angle_beta   90.00
_cell.angle_gamma   90.00
#
_symmetry.space_group_name_H-M   'P 1'
#
loop_
_entity.id
_entity.type
_entity.pdbx_description
1 polymer ?
#
loop_
_entity_poly.entity_id
_entity_poly.type
_entity_poly.pdbx_seq_one_letter_code
_entity_poly.pdbx_strand_id
1 'polypeptide(L)'
;MHSTVFELSDHPIPAAQQATPGYLPDWFFCSVCDYATRMTDAEREGSITALVSSFGTSCSRSGDCLTFAPSLRDTYFRESLRYFKAAAAALSETDYETFAGIVSAPAFAAALNGIRESYTDPHGFYIYTPEKLLPLDSWLRTADISQPYYVGGTINYHF
;
A
#
# COMPACT_ATOMS: atom_id res chain seq x y z
N MET A 1 8.03 -8.55 -10.32
CA MET A 1 6.68 -7.93 -10.39
C MET A 1 6.85 -6.42 -10.36
N HIS A 2 5.92 -5.63 -10.93
CA HIS A 2 6.04 -4.16 -10.95
C HIS A 2 4.98 -3.53 -10.04
N SER A 3 5.35 -2.45 -9.35
CA SER A 3 4.44 -1.60 -8.61
C SER A 3 4.93 -0.15 -8.59
N THR A 4 4.28 0.74 -7.82
CA THR A 4 4.49 2.18 -7.90
C THR A 4 4.76 2.80 -6.54
N VAL A 5 5.76 3.69 -6.51
CA VAL A 5 5.93 4.68 -5.45
C VAL A 5 5.26 5.98 -5.91
N PHE A 6 4.38 6.53 -5.10
CA PHE A 6 3.72 7.82 -5.32
C PHE A 6 4.27 8.85 -4.35
N GLU A 7 4.76 9.96 -4.87
CA GLU A 7 5.04 11.12 -4.04
C GLU A 7 3.73 11.84 -3.71
N LEU A 8 3.45 12.05 -2.44
CA LEU A 8 2.30 12.80 -1.97
C LEU A 8 2.72 13.99 -1.10
N SER A 9 2.07 15.12 -1.31
CA SER A 9 2.27 16.35 -0.55
C SER A 9 0.93 17.03 -0.27
N ASP A 10 0.88 17.85 0.77
CA ASP A 10 -0.26 18.72 1.12
C ASP A 10 -0.34 19.98 0.22
N HIS A 11 0.59 20.15 -0.69
CA HIS A 11 0.63 21.23 -1.68
C HIS A 11 1.11 20.72 -3.05
N PRO A 12 0.77 21.43 -4.16
CA PRO A 12 1.23 21.05 -5.49
C PRO A 12 2.75 21.05 -5.60
N ILE A 13 3.31 20.01 -6.22
CA ILE A 13 4.75 19.86 -6.43
C ILE A 13 5.09 20.24 -7.88
N PRO A 14 5.90 21.28 -8.11
CA PRO A 14 6.36 21.62 -9.46
C PRO A 14 7.12 20.47 -10.12
N ALA A 15 6.94 20.26 -11.42
CA ALA A 15 7.52 19.14 -12.16
C ALA A 15 9.04 19.01 -11.98
N ALA A 16 9.76 20.14 -11.86
CA ALA A 16 11.20 20.13 -11.64
C ALA A 16 11.63 19.69 -10.22
N GLN A 17 10.69 19.62 -9.27
CA GLN A 17 10.93 19.26 -7.87
C GLN A 17 10.35 17.88 -7.52
N GLN A 18 9.66 17.24 -8.45
CA GLN A 18 9.07 15.93 -8.23
C GLN A 18 10.13 14.86 -7.96
N ALA A 19 9.82 13.96 -7.05
CA ALA A 19 10.68 12.85 -6.68
C ALA A 19 11.03 11.97 -7.89
N THR A 20 12.26 11.49 -7.89
CA THR A 20 12.83 10.59 -8.90
C THR A 20 13.39 9.36 -8.19
N PRO A 21 13.76 8.28 -8.90
CA PRO A 21 14.37 7.11 -8.27
C PRO A 21 15.54 7.42 -7.33
N GLY A 22 16.32 8.48 -7.61
CA GLY A 22 17.42 8.92 -6.76
C GLY A 22 17.03 9.50 -5.39
N TYR A 23 15.74 9.73 -5.14
CA TYR A 23 15.22 10.15 -3.83
C TYR A 23 14.86 8.97 -2.93
N LEU A 24 14.76 7.76 -3.51
CA LEU A 24 14.42 6.58 -2.73
C LEU A 24 15.62 6.17 -1.85
N PRO A 25 15.38 5.77 -0.60
CA PRO A 25 16.45 5.39 0.32
C PRO A 25 17.09 4.05 -0.06
N ASP A 26 18.36 3.88 0.29
CA ASP A 26 19.15 2.68 -0.02
C ASP A 26 18.48 1.38 0.46
N TRP A 27 17.84 1.41 1.63
CA TRP A 27 17.15 0.22 2.16
C TRP A 27 16.04 -0.27 1.22
N PHE A 28 15.42 0.63 0.46
CA PHE A 28 14.36 0.25 -0.48
C PHE A 28 14.92 -0.62 -1.61
N PHE A 29 16.09 -0.27 -2.16
CA PHE A 29 16.80 -1.06 -3.17
C PHE A 29 17.38 -2.36 -2.62
N CYS A 30 17.73 -2.41 -1.33
CA CYS A 30 18.27 -3.62 -0.72
C CYS A 30 17.22 -4.63 -0.26
N SER A 31 15.97 -4.18 -0.01
CA SER A 31 14.96 -5.00 0.68
C SER A 31 13.63 -5.12 -0.05
N VAL A 32 13.33 -4.21 -0.98
CA VAL A 32 12.00 -4.13 -1.63
C VAL A 32 12.09 -4.25 -3.13
N CYS A 33 13.07 -3.63 -3.79
CA CYS A 33 13.13 -3.63 -5.24
C CYS A 33 14.54 -3.89 -5.77
N ASP A 34 14.60 -4.45 -6.99
CA ASP A 34 15.83 -4.65 -7.74
C ASP A 34 16.26 -3.37 -8.46
N TYR A 35 15.28 -2.66 -9.03
CA TYR A 35 15.50 -1.39 -9.72
C TYR A 35 14.24 -0.53 -9.74
N ALA A 36 14.42 0.78 -9.93
CA ALA A 36 13.35 1.74 -10.06
C ALA A 36 13.60 2.69 -11.23
N THR A 37 12.53 3.09 -11.93
CA THR A 37 12.57 3.97 -13.10
C THR A 37 11.51 5.05 -13.03
N ARG A 38 11.75 6.18 -13.71
CA ARG A 38 10.70 7.17 -13.95
C ARG A 38 9.64 6.59 -14.88
N MET A 39 8.40 6.97 -14.63
CA MET A 39 7.28 6.67 -15.53
C MET A 39 7.17 7.71 -16.64
N THR A 40 6.67 7.28 -17.78
CA THR A 40 6.12 8.17 -18.81
C THR A 40 4.81 8.79 -18.31
N ASP A 41 4.36 9.88 -18.95
CA ASP A 41 3.08 10.52 -18.58
C ASP A 41 1.88 9.58 -18.66
N ALA A 42 1.86 8.69 -19.66
CA ALA A 42 0.79 7.69 -19.82
C ALA A 42 0.81 6.62 -18.70
N GLU A 43 2.00 6.13 -18.32
CA GLU A 43 2.16 5.18 -17.20
C GLU A 43 1.79 5.84 -15.88
N ARG A 44 2.21 7.10 -15.68
CA ARG A 44 1.85 7.90 -14.50
C ARG A 44 0.34 8.00 -14.35
N GLU A 45 -0.35 8.37 -15.42
CA GLU A 45 -1.81 8.53 -15.44
C GLU A 45 -2.52 7.20 -15.10
N GLY A 46 -2.06 6.10 -15.69
CA GLY A 46 -2.56 4.77 -15.38
C GLY A 46 -2.34 4.38 -13.92
N SER A 47 -1.16 4.67 -13.37
CA SER A 47 -0.81 4.36 -11.97
C SER A 47 -1.63 5.20 -10.98
N ILE A 48 -1.83 6.49 -11.24
CA ILE A 48 -2.69 7.34 -10.38
C ILE A 48 -4.14 6.83 -10.43
N THR A 49 -4.62 6.41 -11.59
CA THR A 49 -5.94 5.81 -11.72
C THR A 49 -6.05 4.52 -10.89
N ALA A 50 -5.03 3.67 -10.90
CA ALA A 50 -4.98 2.47 -10.06
C ALA A 50 -4.96 2.81 -8.55
N LEU A 51 -4.19 3.82 -8.15
CA LEU A 51 -4.18 4.31 -6.75
C LEU A 51 -5.58 4.78 -6.32
N VAL A 52 -6.23 5.63 -7.12
CA VAL A 52 -7.59 6.12 -6.84
C VAL A 52 -8.58 4.97 -6.75
N SER A 53 -8.48 4.00 -7.66
CA SER A 53 -9.34 2.81 -7.68
C SER A 53 -9.17 1.95 -6.43
N SER A 54 -7.97 1.88 -5.85
CA SER A 54 -7.74 1.14 -4.60
C SER A 54 -8.49 1.71 -3.40
N PHE A 55 -8.86 2.99 -3.44
CA PHE A 55 -9.67 3.65 -2.41
C PHE A 55 -11.19 3.58 -2.69
N GLY A 56 -11.59 3.02 -3.83
CA GLY A 56 -12.99 2.91 -4.23
C GLY A 56 -13.68 4.28 -4.31
N THR A 57 -14.91 4.35 -3.81
CA THR A 57 -15.71 5.59 -3.80
C THR A 57 -15.28 6.60 -2.73
N SER A 58 -14.29 6.27 -1.91
CA SER A 58 -13.83 7.12 -0.81
C SER A 58 -12.72 8.10 -1.22
N CYS A 59 -12.33 8.10 -2.49
CA CYS A 59 -11.36 9.05 -3.04
C CYS A 59 -11.94 9.70 -4.29
N SER A 60 -11.79 11.01 -4.42
CA SER A 60 -12.04 11.75 -5.65
C SER A 60 -10.76 12.42 -6.12
N ARG A 61 -10.63 12.57 -7.44
CA ARG A 61 -9.46 13.12 -8.11
C ARG A 61 -9.82 14.30 -9.00
N SER A 62 -9.03 15.37 -8.93
CA SER A 62 -9.08 16.50 -9.85
C SER A 62 -7.65 16.86 -10.27
N GLY A 63 -7.26 16.49 -11.49
CA GLY A 63 -5.85 16.58 -11.91
C GLY A 63 -4.95 15.72 -11.01
N ASP A 64 -3.98 16.34 -10.37
CA ASP A 64 -3.09 15.68 -9.41
C ASP A 64 -3.60 15.74 -7.96
N CYS A 65 -4.69 16.44 -7.70
CA CYS A 65 -5.27 16.60 -6.38
C CYS A 65 -6.17 15.40 -6.04
N LEU A 66 -5.91 14.78 -4.89
CA LEU A 66 -6.71 13.71 -4.29
C LEU A 66 -7.42 14.27 -3.05
N THR A 67 -8.72 14.03 -2.95
CA THR A 67 -9.51 14.33 -1.76
C THR A 67 -10.19 13.07 -1.24
N PHE A 68 -10.25 12.92 0.07
CA PHE A 68 -10.70 11.71 0.72
C PHE A 68 -11.97 11.93 1.52
N ALA A 69 -12.89 10.96 1.44
CA ALA A 69 -14.05 10.93 2.33
C ALA A 69 -13.61 10.53 3.76
N PRO A 70 -14.28 11.04 4.81
CA PRO A 70 -13.99 10.64 6.20
C PRO A 70 -14.09 9.12 6.44
N SER A 71 -14.86 8.42 5.62
CA SER A 71 -15.04 6.96 5.68
C SER A 71 -13.91 6.16 5.02
N LEU A 72 -12.89 6.80 4.43
CA LEU A 72 -11.85 6.12 3.65
C LEU A 72 -11.21 4.95 4.42
N ARG A 73 -10.76 5.17 5.65
CA ARG A 73 -10.12 4.13 6.44
C ARG A 73 -11.05 2.96 6.72
N ASP A 74 -12.29 3.24 7.07
CA ASP A 74 -13.29 2.21 7.30
C ASP A 74 -13.54 1.38 6.04
N THR A 75 -13.72 2.04 4.91
CA THR A 75 -13.93 1.36 3.61
C THR A 75 -12.72 0.52 3.22
N TYR A 76 -11.51 1.08 3.33
CA TYR A 76 -10.27 0.43 2.91
C TYR A 76 -9.91 -0.79 3.76
N PHE A 77 -10.02 -0.67 5.09
CA PHE A 77 -9.58 -1.72 6.03
C PHE A 77 -10.68 -2.70 6.45
N ARG A 78 -11.94 -2.48 6.13
CA ARG A 78 -13.06 -3.33 6.59
C ARG A 78 -12.94 -4.78 6.13
N GLU A 79 -12.60 -4.98 4.87
CA GLU A 79 -12.45 -6.33 4.32
C GLU A 79 -11.22 -7.03 4.90
N SER A 80 -10.09 -6.34 4.96
CA SER A 80 -8.86 -6.85 5.60
C SER A 80 -9.09 -7.24 7.04
N LEU A 81 -9.83 -6.43 7.81
CA LEU A 81 -10.20 -6.78 9.19
C LEU A 81 -11.09 -8.05 9.26
N ARG A 82 -12.00 -8.22 8.31
CA ARG A 82 -12.84 -9.43 8.24
C ARG A 82 -12.00 -10.68 8.01
N TYR A 83 -11.06 -10.63 7.06
CA TYR A 83 -10.14 -11.74 6.79
C TYR A 83 -9.20 -12.00 7.97
N PHE A 84 -8.66 -10.97 8.56
CA PHE A 84 -7.84 -11.07 9.77
C PHE A 84 -8.57 -11.79 10.89
N LYS A 85 -9.82 -11.40 11.19
CA LYS A 85 -10.64 -12.04 12.23
C LYS A 85 -10.95 -13.50 11.92
N ALA A 86 -11.25 -13.85 10.67
CA ALA A 86 -11.50 -15.22 10.27
C ALA A 86 -10.25 -16.10 10.43
N ALA A 87 -9.09 -15.61 10.02
CA ALA A 87 -7.81 -16.31 10.19
C ALA A 87 -7.43 -16.48 11.68
N ALA A 88 -7.61 -15.43 12.48
CA ALA A 88 -7.36 -15.47 13.92
C ALA A 88 -8.28 -16.48 14.64
N ALA A 89 -9.56 -16.55 14.27
CA ALA A 89 -10.47 -17.54 14.80
C ALA A 89 -10.03 -18.97 14.44
N ALA A 90 -9.63 -19.22 13.19
CA ALA A 90 -9.12 -20.53 12.76
C ALA A 90 -7.85 -20.93 13.53
N LEU A 91 -6.96 -19.99 13.85
CA LEU A 91 -5.78 -20.27 14.65
C LEU A 91 -6.09 -20.55 16.11
N SER A 92 -7.11 -19.91 16.68
CA SER A 92 -7.51 -20.14 18.08
C SER A 92 -8.08 -21.54 18.33
N GLU A 93 -8.60 -22.19 17.30
CA GLU A 93 -9.11 -23.55 17.34
C GLU A 93 -8.04 -24.63 17.10
N THR A 94 -6.77 -24.21 16.89
CA THR A 94 -5.66 -25.12 16.59
C THR A 94 -5.30 -25.96 17.81
N ASP A 95 -5.29 -27.29 17.67
CA ASP A 95 -4.85 -28.21 18.70
C ASP A 95 -3.30 -28.35 18.75
N TYR A 96 -2.83 -29.04 19.80
CA TYR A 96 -1.39 -29.26 19.99
C TYR A 96 -0.75 -30.07 18.85
N GLU A 97 -1.41 -31.11 18.35
CA GLU A 97 -0.86 -32.00 17.32
C GLU A 97 -0.66 -31.26 16.00
N THR A 98 -1.61 -30.41 15.64
CA THR A 98 -1.51 -29.49 14.48
C THR A 98 -0.40 -28.48 14.68
N PHE A 99 -0.34 -27.82 15.84
CA PHE A 99 0.67 -26.82 16.14
C PHE A 99 2.10 -27.41 16.16
N ALA A 100 2.25 -28.61 16.71
CA ALA A 100 3.52 -29.33 16.76
C ALA A 100 3.95 -29.97 15.43
N GLY A 101 3.10 -29.91 14.39
CA GLY A 101 3.39 -30.48 13.08
C GLY A 101 3.32 -32.00 13.03
N ILE A 102 2.65 -32.64 14.00
CA ILE A 102 2.45 -34.10 14.06
C ILE A 102 1.44 -34.53 12.99
N VAL A 103 0.42 -33.71 12.75
CA VAL A 103 -0.54 -33.88 11.65
C VAL A 103 -0.36 -32.79 10.61
N SER A 104 -0.53 -33.16 9.35
CA SER A 104 -0.51 -32.19 8.25
C SER A 104 -1.78 -31.34 8.29
N ALA A 105 -1.61 -30.04 8.44
CA ALA A 105 -2.71 -29.09 8.55
C ALA A 105 -2.52 -27.88 7.61
N PRO A 106 -2.79 -28.04 6.30
CA PRO A 106 -2.65 -26.93 5.34
C PRO A 106 -3.54 -25.73 5.71
N ALA A 107 -4.67 -25.95 6.38
CA ALA A 107 -5.53 -24.86 6.87
C ALA A 107 -4.85 -24.01 7.94
N PHE A 108 -4.01 -24.58 8.78
CA PHE A 108 -3.22 -23.85 9.78
C PHE A 108 -2.20 -22.89 9.09
N ALA A 109 -1.44 -23.42 8.13
CA ALA A 109 -0.50 -22.60 7.35
C ALA A 109 -1.22 -21.49 6.56
N ALA A 110 -2.38 -21.79 5.97
CA ALA A 110 -3.21 -20.81 5.27
C ALA A 110 -3.71 -19.72 6.24
N ALA A 111 -4.12 -20.06 7.46
CA ALA A 111 -4.56 -19.08 8.45
C ALA A 111 -3.40 -18.17 8.93
N LEU A 112 -2.19 -18.72 9.14
CA LEU A 112 -1.00 -17.93 9.46
C LEU A 112 -0.67 -16.91 8.34
N ASN A 113 -0.68 -17.35 7.09
CA ASN A 113 -0.47 -16.49 5.95
C ASN A 113 -1.59 -15.46 5.82
N GLY A 114 -2.84 -15.86 6.03
CA GLY A 114 -4.01 -14.98 5.99
C GLY A 114 -3.94 -13.82 6.98
N ILE A 115 -3.39 -14.04 8.19
CA ILE A 115 -3.13 -12.94 9.13
C ILE A 115 -2.13 -11.94 8.54
N ARG A 116 -1.01 -12.42 8.02
CA ARG A 116 0.03 -11.57 7.45
C ARG A 116 -0.49 -10.79 6.24
N GLU A 117 -1.13 -11.48 5.30
CA GLU A 117 -1.64 -10.91 4.06
C GLU A 117 -2.75 -9.89 4.30
N SER A 118 -3.63 -10.12 5.28
CA SER A 118 -4.69 -9.17 5.63
C SER A 118 -4.19 -7.87 6.26
N TYR A 119 -2.94 -7.83 6.74
CA TYR A 119 -2.33 -6.66 7.36
C TYR A 119 -1.40 -5.88 6.42
N THR A 120 -1.20 -6.34 5.20
CA THR A 120 -0.33 -5.71 4.19
C THR A 120 -1.14 -5.16 3.02
N ASP A 121 -0.62 -4.13 2.35
CA ASP A 121 -1.22 -3.61 1.12
C ASP A 121 -1.13 -4.63 -0.02
N PRO A 122 -2.27 -5.05 -0.62
CA PRO A 122 -2.27 -6.05 -1.68
C PRO A 122 -1.71 -5.54 -3.02
N HIS A 123 -1.58 -4.21 -3.18
CA HIS A 123 -1.14 -3.58 -4.43
C HIS A 123 0.37 -3.36 -4.47
N GLY A 124 1.05 -3.47 -3.32
CA GLY A 124 2.47 -3.16 -3.19
C GLY A 124 2.80 -1.68 -3.39
N PHE A 125 1.82 -0.78 -3.27
CA PHE A 125 2.04 0.66 -3.42
C PHE A 125 2.82 1.23 -2.25
N TYR A 126 3.71 2.17 -2.54
CA TYR A 126 4.42 2.96 -1.54
C TYR A 126 4.10 4.44 -1.68
N ILE A 127 4.06 5.12 -0.56
CA ILE A 127 3.91 6.58 -0.48
C ILE A 127 5.22 7.18 -0.02
N TYR A 128 5.76 8.06 -0.85
CA TYR A 128 6.93 8.88 -0.55
C TYR A 128 6.46 10.28 -0.11
N THR A 129 6.96 10.73 1.02
CA THR A 129 6.89 12.11 1.48
C THR A 129 8.32 12.58 1.77
N PRO A 130 8.60 13.90 1.89
CA PRO A 130 9.94 14.38 2.22
C PRO A 130 10.54 13.75 3.49
N GLU A 131 9.71 13.25 4.38
CA GLU A 131 10.14 12.69 5.67
C GLU A 131 10.30 11.18 5.65
N LYS A 132 9.56 10.46 4.80
CA LYS A 132 9.48 8.99 4.87
C LYS A 132 8.95 8.33 3.61
N LEU A 133 9.32 7.05 3.45
CA LEU A 133 8.77 6.14 2.46
C LEU A 133 8.04 5.00 3.19
N LEU A 134 6.74 4.85 2.99
CA LEU A 134 5.89 3.88 3.68
C LEU A 134 5.04 3.08 2.69
N PRO A 135 4.73 1.80 2.95
CA PRO A 135 3.65 1.11 2.27
C PRO A 135 2.34 1.92 2.37
N LEU A 136 1.49 1.84 1.34
CA LEU A 136 0.25 2.63 1.27
C LEU A 136 -0.64 2.44 2.50
N ASP A 137 -0.82 1.21 2.95
CA ASP A 137 -1.64 0.89 4.12
C ASP A 137 -1.07 1.52 5.40
N SER A 138 0.26 1.50 5.56
CA SER A 138 0.94 2.10 6.72
C SER A 138 0.85 3.63 6.70
N TRP A 139 0.98 4.25 5.53
CA TRP A 139 0.74 5.68 5.36
C TRP A 139 -0.70 6.03 5.70
N LEU A 140 -1.67 5.29 5.17
CA LEU A 140 -3.09 5.55 5.37
C LEU A 140 -3.53 5.45 6.84
N ARG A 141 -2.87 4.60 7.66
CA ARG A 141 -3.14 4.52 9.10
C ARG A 141 -2.81 5.80 9.85
N THR A 142 -1.85 6.59 9.37
CA THR A 142 -1.30 7.76 10.08
C THR A 142 -1.55 9.09 9.39
N ALA A 143 -1.90 9.10 8.10
CA ALA A 143 -2.10 10.31 7.30
C ALA A 143 -3.29 11.14 7.80
N ASP A 144 -3.20 12.46 7.70
CA ASP A 144 -4.36 13.34 7.90
C ASP A 144 -5.22 13.38 6.65
N ILE A 145 -6.23 12.50 6.57
CA ILE A 145 -7.12 12.41 5.41
C ILE A 145 -8.18 13.52 5.34
N SER A 146 -8.20 14.45 6.28
CA SER A 146 -9.13 15.60 6.26
C SER A 146 -8.68 16.71 5.29
N GLN A 147 -7.44 16.65 4.83
CA GLN A 147 -6.87 17.58 3.86
C GLN A 147 -6.65 16.94 2.49
N PRO A 148 -6.58 17.73 1.41
CA PRO A 148 -6.22 17.23 0.09
C PRO A 148 -4.74 16.85 0.04
N TYR A 149 -4.41 15.91 -0.85
CA TYR A 149 -3.04 15.56 -1.21
C TYR A 149 -2.83 15.71 -2.71
N TYR A 150 -1.61 16.11 -3.08
CA TYR A 150 -1.21 16.28 -4.47
C TYR A 150 -0.19 15.22 -4.85
N VAL A 151 -0.44 14.55 -5.96
CA VAL A 151 0.50 13.56 -6.51
C VAL A 151 1.61 14.28 -7.25
N GLY A 152 2.82 14.14 -6.77
CA GLY A 152 4.05 14.62 -7.41
C GLY A 152 4.64 13.57 -8.34
N GLY A 153 5.89 13.18 -8.08
CA GLY A 153 6.59 12.13 -8.82
C GLY A 153 5.93 10.76 -8.66
N THR A 154 5.97 9.98 -9.73
CA THR A 154 5.60 8.56 -9.72
C THR A 154 6.77 7.74 -10.22
N ILE A 155 7.11 6.70 -9.48
CA ILE A 155 8.29 5.88 -9.74
C ILE A 155 7.82 4.44 -9.87
N ASN A 156 8.08 3.82 -11.02
CA ASN A 156 7.89 2.40 -11.21
C ASN A 156 9.04 1.64 -10.55
N TYR A 157 8.75 0.59 -9.80
CA TYR A 157 9.76 -0.28 -9.22
C TYR A 157 9.45 -1.76 -9.50
N HIS A 158 10.50 -2.58 -9.54
CA HIS A 158 10.44 -4.02 -9.75
C HIS A 158 10.88 -4.77 -8.49
N PHE A 159 10.17 -5.87 -8.14
CA PHE A 159 10.45 -6.74 -6.97
C PHE A 159 10.15 -8.21 -7.27
#